data_ac5c3ba14e5cfa8bb104f8a8fb9810d4
#
_entry.id   ac5c3ba14e5cfa8bb104f8a8fb9810d4
#
_cell.length_a   1.000
_cell.length_b   1.000
_cell.length_c   1.000
_cell.angle_alpha   90.00
_cell.angle_beta   90.00
_cell.angle_gamma   90.00
#
_symmetry.space_group_name_H-M   'P 1'
#
loop_
_entity.id
_entity.type
_entity.pdbx_description
1 polymer ?
#
loop_
_entity_poly.entity_id
_entity_poly.type
_entity_poly.pdbx_seq_one_letter_code
_entity_poly.pdbx_strand_id
1 'polypeptide(L)'
;MKKKDKKRFDTLRQIGCIACGRNEPVIHHIRNNTGMSLRPNHEDTIPLCPSHHNMGNNSIHLNKSGFESLFGSEKQLLDETNFKIKQLEEEQLFYDGKGSY
;
A
#
# COMPACT_ATOMS: atom_id res chain seq x y z
N MET A 1 -9.53 -13.14 8.37
CA MET A 1 -8.31 -12.60 7.73
C MET A 1 -7.10 -13.36 8.23
N LYS A 2 -6.20 -13.68 7.33
CA LYS A 2 -4.98 -14.41 7.68
C LYS A 2 -4.00 -13.51 8.43
N LYS A 3 -3.15 -14.11 9.26
CA LYS A 3 -2.16 -13.35 10.02
C LYS A 3 -1.23 -12.53 9.11
N LYS A 4 -0.82 -13.09 7.98
CA LYS A 4 0.06 -12.39 7.04
C LYS A 4 -0.61 -11.14 6.44
N ASP A 5 -1.92 -11.21 6.21
CA ASP A 5 -2.65 -10.07 5.67
C ASP A 5 -2.79 -8.96 6.70
N LYS A 6 -3.08 -9.33 7.93
CA LYS A 6 -3.15 -8.36 9.02
C LYS A 6 -1.79 -7.68 9.24
N LYS A 7 -0.73 -8.45 9.23
CA LYS A 7 0.62 -7.91 9.36
C LYS A 7 0.93 -6.94 8.23
N ARG A 8 0.56 -7.30 7.00
CA ARG A 8 0.76 -6.42 5.86
C ARG A 8 0.02 -5.10 6.06
N PHE A 9 -1.25 -5.16 6.45
CA PHE A 9 -2.04 -3.94 6.65
C PHE A 9 -1.46 -3.05 7.74
N ASP A 10 -1.01 -3.65 8.83
CA ASP A 10 -0.36 -2.89 9.89
C ASP A 10 0.91 -2.20 9.38
N THR A 11 1.69 -2.88 8.55
CA THR A 11 2.88 -2.30 7.95
C THR A 11 2.54 -1.16 7.00
N LEU A 12 1.48 -1.34 6.20
CA LEU A 12 1.02 -0.27 5.29
C LEU A 12 0.62 0.98 6.08
N ARG A 13 0.00 0.81 7.23
CA ARG A 13 -0.35 1.95 8.08
C ARG A 13 0.88 2.67 8.61
N GLN A 14 1.94 1.95 8.88
CA GLN A 14 3.21 2.53 9.30
C GLN A 14 3.87 3.32 8.17
N ILE A 15 3.79 2.81 6.95
CA ILE A 15 4.37 3.48 5.79
C ILE A 15 3.68 4.81 5.52
N GLY A 16 2.37 4.86 5.69
CA GLY A 16 1.57 6.02 5.33
C GLY A 16 1.25 6.02 3.84
N CYS A 17 0.64 7.09 3.36
CA CYS A 17 0.24 7.21 1.96
C CYS A 17 1.44 7.07 1.04
N ILE A 18 1.39 6.14 0.10
CA ILE A 18 2.50 5.93 -0.83
C ILE A 18 2.67 7.09 -1.80
N ALA A 19 1.62 7.89 -2.00
CA ALA A 19 1.67 9.03 -2.90
C ALA A 19 2.23 10.29 -2.23
N CYS A 20 1.92 10.53 -0.95
CA CYS A 20 2.32 11.78 -0.30
C CYS A 20 2.89 11.61 1.11
N GLY A 21 2.88 10.43 1.68
CA GLY A 21 3.45 10.17 3.00
C GLY A 21 2.58 10.53 4.18
N ARG A 22 1.34 10.98 3.93
CA ARG A 22 0.44 11.37 5.03
C ARG A 22 0.12 10.17 5.92
N ASN A 23 0.03 10.41 7.22
CA ASN A 23 -0.33 9.38 8.20
C ASN A 23 -1.79 8.96 8.03
N GLU A 24 -2.10 7.80 8.60
CA GLU A 24 -3.46 7.26 8.61
C GLU A 24 -4.02 6.98 7.21
N PRO A 25 -3.32 6.18 6.41
CA PRO A 25 -3.82 5.82 5.10
C PRO A 25 -4.96 4.82 5.20
N VAL A 26 -5.76 4.76 4.13
CA VAL A 26 -6.67 3.65 3.94
C VAL A 26 -6.00 2.60 3.05
N ILE A 27 -6.47 1.38 3.14
CA ILE A 27 -5.93 0.27 2.36
C ILE A 27 -6.69 0.20 1.03
N HIS A 28 -5.98 0.46 -0.06
CA HIS A 28 -6.57 0.40 -1.39
C HIS A 28 -6.24 -0.94 -2.02
N HIS A 29 -7.28 -1.71 -2.37
CA HIS A 29 -7.10 -2.98 -3.08
C HIS A 29 -7.05 -2.71 -4.58
N ILE A 30 -5.96 -3.15 -5.20
CA ILE A 30 -5.80 -3.04 -6.64
C ILE A 30 -6.62 -4.16 -7.27
N ARG A 31 -7.50 -3.81 -8.18
CA ARG A 31 -8.31 -4.79 -8.89
C ARG A 31 -7.62 -5.16 -10.19
N ASN A 32 -7.21 -6.40 -10.27
CA ASN A 32 -6.75 -6.97 -11.52
C ASN A 32 -7.94 -7.58 -12.23
N ASN A 33 -8.25 -7.08 -13.41
CA ASN A 33 -9.33 -7.62 -14.21
C ASN A 33 -8.92 -8.93 -14.87
N THR A 34 -8.36 -9.82 -14.09
CA THR A 34 -7.91 -11.09 -14.60
C THR A 34 -8.95 -12.15 -14.32
N GLY A 35 -10.05 -12.03 -15.01
CA GLY A 35 -10.97 -13.13 -15.08
C GLY A 35 -11.87 -13.26 -13.86
N MET A 36 -12.01 -14.47 -13.41
CA MET A 36 -13.11 -14.94 -12.58
C MET A 36 -12.96 -14.66 -11.08
N SER A 37 -11.87 -14.07 -10.65
CA SER A 37 -11.67 -13.83 -9.24
C SER A 37 -12.54 -12.68 -8.77
N LEU A 38 -13.51 -12.99 -7.95
CA LEU A 38 -14.40 -12.01 -7.36
C LEU A 38 -13.85 -11.45 -6.04
N ARG A 39 -12.80 -12.05 -5.51
CA ARG A 39 -12.23 -11.65 -4.24
C ARG A 39 -11.00 -10.77 -4.45
N PRO A 40 -10.93 -9.63 -3.76
CA PRO A 40 -9.72 -8.83 -3.80
C PRO A 40 -8.56 -9.60 -3.17
N ASN A 41 -7.39 -9.47 -3.79
CA ASN A 41 -6.18 -10.07 -3.26
C ASN A 41 -5.57 -9.10 -2.24
N HIS A 42 -5.47 -9.54 -0.99
CA HIS A 42 -4.92 -8.69 0.08
C HIS A 42 -3.43 -8.39 -0.10
N GLU A 43 -2.75 -9.14 -0.94
CA GLU A 43 -1.34 -8.87 -1.27
C GLU A 43 -1.18 -7.75 -2.29
N ASP A 44 -2.23 -7.47 -3.05
CA ASP A 44 -2.22 -6.39 -4.05
C ASP A 44 -2.88 -5.14 -3.46
N THR A 45 -2.26 -4.61 -2.42
CA THR A 45 -2.78 -3.46 -1.69
C THR A 45 -1.71 -2.40 -1.52
N ILE A 46 -2.14 -1.15 -1.58
CA ILE A 46 -1.27 0.01 -1.34
C ILE A 46 -1.92 0.95 -0.34
N PRO A 47 -1.13 1.68 0.45
CA PRO A 47 -1.68 2.66 1.39
C PRO A 47 -1.89 4.00 0.68
N LEU A 48 -3.08 4.55 0.78
CA LEU A 48 -3.41 5.85 0.22
C LEU A 48 -4.19 6.66 1.24
N CYS A 49 -3.84 7.94 1.40
CA CYS A 49 -4.63 8.80 2.26
C CYS A 49 -6.00 9.05 1.61
N PRO A 50 -7.01 9.45 2.38
CA PRO A 50 -8.34 9.69 1.81
C PRO A 50 -8.34 10.64 0.61
N SER A 51 -7.51 11.68 0.64
CA SER A 51 -7.43 12.63 -0.47
C SER A 51 -6.97 12.00 -1.77
N HIS A 52 -6.07 11.01 -1.70
CA HIS A 52 -5.58 10.33 -2.91
C HIS A 52 -6.36 9.07 -3.22
N HIS A 53 -7.17 8.57 -2.28
CA HIS A 53 -7.98 7.39 -2.51
C HIS A 53 -9.29 7.71 -3.20
N ASN A 54 -10.12 8.57 -2.62
CA ASN A 54 -11.44 8.85 -3.19
C ASN A 54 -12.00 10.25 -2.91
N MET A 55 -11.33 11.09 -2.16
CA MET A 55 -11.90 12.38 -1.75
C MET A 55 -11.34 13.57 -2.53
N GLY A 56 -10.14 13.49 -3.06
CA GLY A 56 -9.53 14.60 -3.78
C GLY A 56 -9.78 14.54 -5.28
N ASN A 57 -9.56 15.67 -5.94
CA ASN A 57 -9.74 15.77 -7.40
C ASN A 57 -8.80 14.86 -8.18
N ASN A 58 -7.65 14.56 -7.63
CA ASN A 58 -6.67 13.67 -8.25
C ASN A 58 -6.58 12.34 -7.50
N SER A 59 -7.69 11.93 -6.88
CA SER A 59 -7.75 10.63 -6.23
C SER A 59 -7.90 9.51 -7.27
N ILE A 60 -7.43 8.32 -6.89
CA ILE A 60 -7.43 7.19 -7.82
C ILE A 60 -8.84 6.78 -8.24
N HIS A 61 -9.83 6.96 -7.37
CA HIS A 61 -11.21 6.61 -7.70
C HIS A 61 -11.95 7.67 -8.50
N LEU A 62 -11.62 8.94 -8.31
CA LEU A 62 -12.29 10.02 -9.04
C LEU A 62 -11.59 10.38 -10.34
N ASN A 63 -10.28 10.27 -10.39
CA ASN A 63 -9.50 10.64 -11.57
C ASN A 63 -8.26 9.78 -11.68
N LYS A 64 -8.45 8.54 -12.10
CA LYS A 64 -7.36 7.57 -12.17
C LYS A 64 -6.22 8.04 -13.08
N SER A 65 -6.55 8.59 -14.26
CA SER A 65 -5.49 9.03 -15.17
C SER A 65 -4.70 10.21 -14.62
N GLY A 66 -5.37 11.15 -13.96
CA GLY A 66 -4.68 12.26 -13.29
C GLY A 66 -3.80 11.78 -12.15
N PHE A 67 -4.31 10.84 -11.36
CA PHE A 67 -3.55 10.24 -10.28
C PHE A 67 -2.30 9.55 -10.83
N GLU A 68 -2.46 8.73 -11.87
CA GLU A 68 -1.33 8.00 -12.45
C GLU A 68 -0.30 8.93 -13.09
N SER A 69 -0.75 10.04 -13.67
CA SER A 69 0.17 11.04 -14.24
C SER A 69 1.05 11.67 -13.17
N LEU A 70 0.50 11.86 -11.97
CA LEU A 70 1.23 12.50 -10.87
C LEU A 70 2.10 11.53 -10.07
N PHE A 71 1.61 10.32 -9.85
CA PHE A 71 2.24 9.41 -8.88
C PHE A 71 2.69 8.09 -9.48
N GLY A 72 2.25 7.74 -10.67
CA GLY A 72 2.58 6.48 -11.32
C GLY A 72 1.40 5.51 -11.30
N SER A 73 1.58 4.39 -11.98
CA SER A 73 0.54 3.37 -12.08
C SER A 73 0.37 2.63 -10.76
N GLU A 74 -0.76 1.95 -10.62
CA GLU A 74 -1.01 1.12 -9.45
C GLU A 74 0.08 0.06 -9.29
N LYS A 75 0.55 -0.52 -10.41
CA LYS A 75 1.62 -1.52 -10.36
C LYS A 75 2.92 -0.92 -9.87
N GLN A 76 3.28 0.26 -10.33
CA GLN A 76 4.48 0.93 -9.87
C GLN A 76 4.41 1.24 -8.38
N LEU A 77 3.25 1.71 -7.92
CA LEU A 77 3.05 2.01 -6.50
C LEU A 77 3.03 0.74 -5.66
N LEU A 78 2.52 -0.35 -6.20
CA LEU A 78 2.55 -1.64 -5.52
C LEU A 78 4.00 -2.12 -5.36
N ASP A 79 4.79 -2.02 -6.41
CA ASP A 79 6.20 -2.41 -6.35
C ASP A 79 6.95 -1.56 -5.33
N GLU A 80 6.69 -0.26 -5.31
CA GLU A 80 7.29 0.64 -4.33
C GLU A 80 6.85 0.32 -2.91
N THR A 81 5.58 0.03 -2.73
CA THR A 81 5.03 -0.37 -1.44
C THR A 81 5.71 -1.65 -0.93
N ASN A 82 5.81 -2.64 -1.80
CA ASN A 82 6.44 -3.91 -1.44
C ASN A 82 7.92 -3.73 -1.10
N PHE A 83 8.60 -2.84 -1.80
CA PHE A 83 9.99 -2.51 -1.49
C PHE A 83 10.10 -1.90 -0.09
N LYS A 84 9.22 -0.96 0.24
CA LYS A 84 9.21 -0.33 1.57
C LYS A 84 8.89 -1.33 2.67
N ILE A 85 7.96 -2.24 2.43
CA ILE A 85 7.65 -3.30 3.38
C ILE A 85 8.90 -4.14 3.66
N LYS A 86 9.59 -4.52 2.60
CA LYS A 86 10.80 -5.33 2.73
C LYS A 86 11.88 -4.59 3.51
N GLN A 87 12.05 -3.31 3.25
CA GLN A 87 13.02 -2.50 4.00
C GLN A 87 12.68 -2.46 5.49
N LEU A 88 11.42 -2.27 5.83
CA LEU A 88 11.00 -2.25 7.23
C LEU A 88 11.20 -3.60 7.91
N GLU A 89 10.92 -4.68 7.20
CA GLU A 89 11.15 -6.02 7.74
C GLU A 89 12.63 -6.28 7.99
N GLU A 90 13.49 -5.86 7.08
CA GLU A 90 14.93 -6.00 7.22
C GLU A 90 15.45 -5.17 8.41
N GLU A 91 14.96 -3.95 8.56
CA GLU A 91 15.32 -3.12 9.70
C GLU A 91 14.89 -3.76 11.01
N GLN A 92 13.67 -4.29 11.04
CA GLN A 92 13.15 -4.93 12.23
C GLN A 92 13.96 -6.16 12.60
N LEU A 93 14.33 -6.98 11.62
CA LEU A 93 15.17 -8.12 11.84
C LEU A 93 16.53 -7.71 12.40
N PHE A 94 17.09 -6.63 11.89
CA PHE A 94 18.37 -6.12 12.39
C PHE A 94 18.25 -5.69 13.85
N TYR A 95 17.19 -4.95 14.19
CA TYR A 95 16.97 -4.53 15.57
C TYR A 95 16.66 -5.70 16.48
N ASP A 96 15.87 -6.64 16.02
CA ASP A 96 15.53 -7.83 16.80
C ASP A 96 16.77 -8.66 17.09
N GLY A 97 17.65 -8.78 16.10
CA GLY A 97 18.92 -9.48 16.29
C GLY A 97 19.78 -8.81 17.34
N LYS A 98 19.74 -7.50 17.44
CA LYS A 98 20.42 -6.77 18.50
C LYS A 98 19.66 -6.82 19.81
N GLY A 99 18.35 -6.74 19.70
CA GLY A 99 17.50 -6.71 20.88
C GLY A 99 17.49 -8.01 21.66
N SER A 100 18.01 -9.06 21.07
CA SER A 100 18.10 -10.34 21.77
C SER A 100 19.20 -10.37 22.82
N TYR A 101 19.97 -9.34 22.89
CA TYR A 101 20.98 -9.23 23.94
C TYR A 101 20.59 -8.33 25.07
#